data_d2d5adad540a1ecc10d09307b94025cd
#
_entry.id   d2d5adad540a1ecc10d09307b94025cd
#
_cell.length_a   1.000
_cell.length_b   1.000
_cell.length_c   1.000
_cell.angle_alpha   90.00
_cell.angle_beta   90.00
_cell.angle_gamma   90.00
#
_symmetry.space_group_name_H-M   'P 1'
#
loop_
_entity.id
_entity.type
_entity.pdbx_description
1 polymer ?
#
loop_
_entity_poly.entity_id
_entity_poly.type
_entity_poly.pdbx_seq_one_letter_code
_entity_poly.pdbx_strand_id
1 'polypeptide(L)'
;MIKGSIPALVTPFKDGKLDLATLKQLVDWQIAEGSTGLVPVGTTGESPTLSHAEHRQVVEEVVRIAAGRVPVIAGAGSNNTSEGIELIQHAQKVGADAALIVTPYYNKPTQAGMIAHFTALHDCCTLPIIIYNIPGRSVVDMSPETMGTLAKLPRIIGVKDATGKIERVSMQRASCGPDFIQLSGEDATALGFNAHGGVGCISVTANVAPRLCAEFQAATLAGDYAKALEYQDRLMPLHEAIFIEPGLAGAKYGLSLLGRCTEEVRLPLVTLTDGTKARIKAAMQHAGLI
;
A
#
# COMPACT_ATOMS: atom_id res chain seq x y z
N MET A 1 5.10 -6.34 -14.75
CA MET A 1 5.07 -4.88 -14.48
C MET A 1 4.12 -4.63 -13.31
N ILE A 2 4.52 -3.85 -12.30
CA ILE A 2 3.73 -3.52 -11.12
C ILE A 2 2.72 -2.42 -11.50
N LYS A 3 1.41 -2.75 -11.53
CA LYS A 3 0.31 -1.85 -11.92
C LYS A 3 -1.04 -2.40 -11.47
N GLY A 4 -2.09 -1.59 -11.53
CA GLY A 4 -3.47 -2.02 -11.25
C GLY A 4 -3.83 -1.94 -9.78
N SER A 5 -4.64 -2.86 -9.28
CA SER A 5 -5.12 -2.88 -7.90
C SER A 5 -4.22 -3.73 -7.02
N ILE A 6 -3.60 -3.09 -6.04
CA ILE A 6 -2.60 -3.71 -5.16
C ILE A 6 -3.00 -3.43 -3.71
N PRO A 7 -3.57 -4.39 -2.96
CA PRO A 7 -3.92 -4.16 -1.57
C PRO A 7 -2.69 -3.94 -0.70
N ALA A 8 -2.71 -2.87 0.12
CA ALA A 8 -1.87 -2.77 1.30
C ALA A 8 -2.47 -3.70 2.36
N LEU A 9 -2.00 -4.93 2.41
CA LEU A 9 -2.61 -6.00 3.20
C LEU A 9 -2.67 -5.65 4.69
N VAL A 10 -3.80 -5.94 5.33
CA VAL A 10 -3.86 -6.01 6.79
C VAL A 10 -3.07 -7.22 7.27
N THR A 11 -2.53 -7.15 8.48
CA THR A 11 -1.96 -8.31 9.20
C THR A 11 -3.01 -8.81 10.18
N PRO A 12 -3.62 -9.99 9.96
CA PRO A 12 -4.63 -10.51 10.87
C PRO A 12 -4.01 -10.99 12.17
N PHE A 13 -4.70 -10.69 13.28
CA PHE A 13 -4.36 -11.16 14.62
C PHE A 13 -5.49 -11.98 15.21
N LYS A 14 -5.12 -12.89 16.10
CA LYS A 14 -6.03 -13.65 16.97
C LYS A 14 -5.38 -13.85 18.33
N ASP A 15 -6.06 -13.40 19.38
CA ASP A 15 -5.58 -13.48 20.75
C ASP A 15 -4.17 -12.87 20.93
N GLY A 16 -3.94 -11.67 20.31
CA GLY A 16 -2.68 -10.92 20.35
C GLY A 16 -1.56 -11.47 19.45
N LYS A 17 -1.76 -12.60 18.77
CA LYS A 17 -0.75 -13.27 17.94
C LYS A 17 -1.08 -13.15 16.45
N LEU A 18 -0.05 -13.33 15.60
CA LEU A 18 -0.25 -13.46 14.16
C LEU A 18 -1.20 -14.63 13.83
N ASP A 19 -2.24 -14.36 13.04
CA ASP A 19 -3.11 -15.41 12.49
C ASP A 19 -2.69 -15.73 11.05
N LEU A 20 -1.69 -16.61 10.92
CA LEU A 20 -1.16 -17.01 9.62
C LEU A 20 -2.14 -17.82 8.78
N ALA A 21 -3.10 -18.50 9.42
CA ALA A 21 -4.14 -19.24 8.70
C ALA A 21 -5.10 -18.27 8.01
N THR A 22 -5.55 -17.23 8.71
CA THR A 22 -6.35 -16.15 8.14
C THR A 22 -5.56 -15.35 7.11
N LEU A 23 -4.27 -15.07 7.35
CA LEU A 23 -3.41 -14.40 6.37
C LEU A 23 -3.36 -15.16 5.04
N LYS A 24 -3.23 -16.49 5.09
CA LYS A 24 -3.26 -17.33 3.90
C LYS A 24 -4.58 -17.20 3.14
N GLN A 25 -5.72 -17.25 3.85
CA GLN A 25 -7.04 -17.12 3.24
C GLN A 25 -7.22 -15.74 2.58
N LEU A 26 -6.74 -14.67 3.23
CA LEU A 26 -6.81 -13.32 2.70
C LEU A 26 -5.96 -13.18 1.42
N VAL A 27 -4.74 -13.69 1.40
CA VAL A 27 -3.86 -13.65 0.22
C VAL A 27 -4.49 -14.40 -0.95
N ASP A 28 -4.97 -15.63 -0.73
CA ASP A 28 -5.61 -16.41 -1.78
C ASP A 28 -6.88 -15.73 -2.31
N TRP A 29 -7.69 -15.15 -1.42
CA TRP A 29 -8.89 -14.41 -1.80
C TRP A 29 -8.57 -13.15 -2.61
N GLN A 30 -7.59 -12.35 -2.19
CA GLN A 30 -7.16 -11.15 -2.91
C GLN A 30 -6.76 -11.48 -4.35
N ILE A 31 -5.98 -12.54 -4.53
CA ILE A 31 -5.55 -13.00 -5.86
C ILE A 31 -6.76 -13.47 -6.68
N ALA A 32 -7.65 -14.26 -6.09
CA ALA A 32 -8.85 -14.77 -6.76
C ALA A 32 -9.82 -13.65 -7.18
N GLU A 33 -9.85 -12.55 -6.43
CA GLU A 33 -10.67 -11.37 -6.72
C GLU A 33 -10.00 -10.38 -7.71
N GLY A 34 -8.81 -10.67 -8.21
CA GLY A 34 -8.18 -9.90 -9.29
C GLY A 34 -7.16 -8.87 -8.82
N SER A 35 -6.69 -8.92 -7.58
CA SER A 35 -5.54 -8.10 -7.15
C SER A 35 -4.32 -8.44 -8.00
N THR A 36 -3.63 -7.41 -8.50
CA THR A 36 -2.51 -7.54 -9.43
C THR A 36 -1.13 -7.46 -8.77
N GLY A 37 -1.09 -7.39 -7.46
CA GLY A 37 0.09 -7.40 -6.59
C GLY A 37 -0.34 -7.35 -5.14
N LEU A 38 0.58 -7.53 -4.21
CA LEU A 38 0.31 -7.56 -2.76
C LEU A 38 1.38 -6.76 -2.02
N VAL A 39 0.97 -5.96 -1.02
CA VAL A 39 1.89 -5.24 -0.14
C VAL A 39 1.70 -5.72 1.30
N PRO A 40 2.46 -6.70 1.78
CA PRO A 40 2.52 -7.05 3.20
C PRO A 40 3.29 -5.99 4.00
N VAL A 41 3.01 -5.91 5.28
CA VAL A 41 3.72 -5.12 6.31
C VAL A 41 3.96 -3.66 5.93
N GLY A 42 3.06 -3.06 5.13
CA GLY A 42 2.97 -1.62 5.00
C GLY A 42 2.32 -0.99 6.24
N THR A 43 1.97 0.29 6.17
CA THR A 43 1.25 0.99 7.27
C THR A 43 -0.04 0.26 7.65
N THR A 44 -0.80 -0.20 6.67
CA THR A 44 -2.06 -0.95 6.87
C THR A 44 -1.82 -2.33 7.48
N GLY A 45 -0.64 -2.91 7.27
CA GLY A 45 -0.21 -4.17 7.86
C GLY A 45 0.35 -4.05 9.27
N GLU A 46 0.16 -2.90 9.93
CA GLU A 46 0.58 -2.64 11.31
C GLU A 46 2.10 -2.83 11.56
N SER A 47 2.93 -2.52 10.56
CA SER A 47 4.38 -2.70 10.66
C SER A 47 5.01 -2.12 11.94
N PRO A 48 4.58 -0.94 12.48
CA PRO A 48 5.17 -0.38 13.70
C PRO A 48 4.92 -1.19 14.97
N THR A 49 3.91 -2.07 14.99
CA THR A 49 3.54 -2.87 16.16
C THR A 49 3.91 -4.35 16.04
N LEU A 50 4.50 -4.72 14.91
CA LEU A 50 5.11 -6.03 14.73
C LEU A 50 6.53 -6.03 15.32
N SER A 51 6.91 -7.09 16.01
CA SER A 51 8.33 -7.34 16.28
C SER A 51 9.06 -7.60 14.95
N HIS A 52 10.38 -7.41 14.92
CA HIS A 52 11.18 -7.69 13.72
C HIS A 52 11.02 -9.15 13.24
N ALA A 53 10.84 -10.08 14.17
CA ALA A 53 10.58 -11.49 13.84
C ALA A 53 9.22 -11.68 13.17
N GLU A 54 8.16 -11.07 13.71
CA GLU A 54 6.82 -11.11 13.11
C GLU A 54 6.77 -10.42 11.74
N HIS A 55 7.43 -9.27 11.62
CA HIS A 55 7.54 -8.55 10.34
C HIS A 55 8.15 -9.46 9.25
N ARG A 56 9.28 -10.09 9.55
CA ARG A 56 9.96 -11.02 8.65
C ARG A 56 9.08 -12.22 8.32
N GLN A 57 8.41 -12.80 9.32
CA GLN A 57 7.52 -13.93 9.15
C GLN A 57 6.34 -13.61 8.22
N VAL A 58 5.71 -12.44 8.37
CA VAL A 58 4.59 -12.04 7.49
C VAL A 58 5.05 -11.87 6.05
N VAL A 59 6.21 -11.25 5.80
CA VAL A 59 6.77 -11.11 4.45
C VAL A 59 7.03 -12.48 3.83
N GLU A 60 7.71 -13.37 4.55
CA GLU A 60 8.04 -14.74 4.11
C GLU A 60 6.77 -15.53 3.78
N GLU A 61 5.77 -15.49 4.65
CA GLU A 61 4.50 -16.18 4.45
C GLU A 61 3.73 -15.65 3.23
N VAL A 62 3.64 -14.33 3.04
CA VAL A 62 2.94 -13.77 1.88
C VAL A 62 3.66 -14.14 0.57
N VAL A 63 4.99 -14.09 0.52
CA VAL A 63 5.77 -14.53 -0.65
C VAL A 63 5.51 -16.00 -0.93
N ARG A 64 5.60 -16.85 0.10
CA ARG A 64 5.35 -18.29 -0.02
C ARG A 64 3.95 -18.60 -0.51
N ILE A 65 2.92 -17.90 0.01
CA ILE A 65 1.52 -18.13 -0.36
C ILE A 65 1.23 -17.58 -1.76
N ALA A 66 1.74 -16.40 -2.10
CA ALA A 66 1.57 -15.81 -3.43
C ALA A 66 2.16 -16.72 -4.51
N ALA A 67 3.27 -17.41 -4.22
CA ALA A 67 3.89 -18.42 -5.08
C ALA A 67 4.06 -17.95 -6.54
N GLY A 68 4.44 -16.69 -6.75
CA GLY A 68 4.63 -16.10 -8.07
C GLY A 68 3.35 -15.82 -8.86
N ARG A 69 2.16 -16.03 -8.30
CA ARG A 69 0.88 -15.73 -8.97
C ARG A 69 0.69 -14.23 -9.23
N VAL A 70 1.15 -13.40 -8.31
CA VAL A 70 1.20 -11.94 -8.40
C VAL A 70 2.46 -11.44 -7.71
N PRO A 71 3.02 -10.27 -8.09
CA PRO A 71 4.18 -9.70 -7.41
C PRO A 71 3.88 -9.34 -5.96
N VAL A 72 4.87 -9.59 -5.09
CA VAL A 72 4.87 -9.20 -3.68
C VAL A 72 5.83 -8.04 -3.49
N ILE A 73 5.32 -6.91 -3.03
CA ILE A 73 6.06 -5.67 -2.79
C ILE A 73 6.17 -5.52 -1.27
N ALA A 74 7.26 -6.00 -0.68
CA ALA A 74 7.42 -6.03 0.77
C ALA A 74 7.60 -4.62 1.36
N GLY A 75 6.83 -4.28 2.39
CA GLY A 75 7.11 -3.10 3.20
C GLY A 75 8.45 -3.28 3.93
N ALA A 76 9.41 -2.39 3.68
CA ALA A 76 10.76 -2.47 4.27
C ALA A 76 11.30 -1.10 4.69
N GLY A 77 10.41 -0.11 4.85
CA GLY A 77 10.78 1.24 5.24
C GLY A 77 10.98 1.40 6.74
N SER A 78 11.98 2.19 7.11
CA SER A 78 12.24 2.63 8.48
C SER A 78 12.77 4.07 8.47
N ASN A 79 12.65 4.76 9.60
CA ASN A 79 13.33 6.04 9.84
C ASN A 79 14.79 5.86 10.29
N ASN A 80 15.26 4.62 10.41
CA ASN A 80 16.64 4.22 10.65
C ASN A 80 17.18 3.49 9.40
N THR A 81 18.19 4.04 8.76
CA THR A 81 18.76 3.49 7.51
C THR A 81 19.27 2.06 7.70
N SER A 82 19.93 1.75 8.82
CA SER A 82 20.45 0.39 9.07
C SER A 82 19.32 -0.64 9.21
N GLU A 83 18.24 -0.29 9.88
CA GLU A 83 17.06 -1.14 9.98
C GLU A 83 16.39 -1.36 8.59
N GLY A 84 16.26 -0.28 7.80
CA GLY A 84 15.77 -0.39 6.43
C GLY A 84 16.62 -1.33 5.56
N ILE A 85 17.95 -1.30 5.72
CA ILE A 85 18.88 -2.23 5.05
C ILE A 85 18.59 -3.68 5.46
N GLU A 86 18.42 -3.96 6.74
CA GLU A 86 18.11 -5.32 7.22
C GLU A 86 16.76 -5.83 6.67
N LEU A 87 15.75 -4.97 6.65
CA LEU A 87 14.41 -5.33 6.16
C LEU A 87 14.40 -5.61 4.66
N ILE A 88 15.07 -4.76 3.85
CA ILE A 88 15.11 -4.96 2.39
C ILE A 88 15.96 -6.19 2.01
N GLN A 89 17.05 -6.44 2.71
CA GLN A 89 17.87 -7.64 2.50
C GLN A 89 17.10 -8.91 2.85
N HIS A 90 16.29 -8.88 3.91
CA HIS A 90 15.41 -10.00 4.22
C HIS A 90 14.35 -10.19 3.12
N ALA A 91 13.68 -9.13 2.67
CA ALA A 91 12.70 -9.20 1.59
C ALA A 91 13.30 -9.81 0.31
N GLN A 92 14.53 -9.40 -0.06
CA GLN A 92 15.26 -9.99 -1.17
C GLN A 92 15.54 -11.49 -0.96
N LYS A 93 16.03 -11.85 0.24
CA LYS A 93 16.37 -13.24 0.59
C LYS A 93 15.19 -14.19 0.46
N VAL A 94 13.99 -13.75 0.83
CA VAL A 94 12.78 -14.59 0.77
C VAL A 94 12.06 -14.55 -0.56
N GLY A 95 12.57 -13.77 -1.53
CA GLY A 95 12.07 -13.76 -2.90
C GLY A 95 10.91 -12.79 -3.15
N ALA A 96 10.82 -11.68 -2.41
CA ALA A 96 9.93 -10.59 -2.79
C ALA A 96 10.33 -10.00 -4.16
N ASP A 97 9.37 -9.46 -4.91
CA ASP A 97 9.58 -8.90 -6.24
C ASP A 97 10.03 -7.42 -6.21
N ALA A 98 9.67 -6.71 -5.15
CA ALA A 98 10.09 -5.32 -4.91
C ALA A 98 9.98 -4.98 -3.41
N ALA A 99 10.56 -3.84 -3.03
CA ALA A 99 10.39 -3.25 -1.70
C ALA A 99 9.63 -1.94 -1.78
N LEU A 100 8.71 -1.70 -0.83
CA LEU A 100 8.04 -0.42 -0.61
C LEU A 100 8.71 0.28 0.57
N ILE A 101 9.35 1.43 0.32
CA ILE A 101 10.14 2.15 1.31
C ILE A 101 9.51 3.51 1.59
N VAL A 102 8.96 3.68 2.78
CA VAL A 102 8.42 4.97 3.23
C VAL A 102 9.56 5.96 3.49
N THR A 103 9.34 7.25 3.15
CA THR A 103 10.26 8.31 3.55
C THR A 103 10.45 8.30 5.07
N PRO A 104 11.69 8.53 5.59
CA PRO A 104 11.93 8.51 7.02
C PRO A 104 10.99 9.47 7.76
N TYR A 105 10.26 8.95 8.72
CA TYR A 105 9.28 9.66 9.54
C TYR A 105 9.88 10.06 10.89
N TYR A 106 9.30 11.02 11.57
CA TYR A 106 9.66 11.50 12.91
C TYR A 106 10.95 12.32 12.97
N ASN A 107 12.11 11.79 12.52
CA ASN A 107 13.42 12.44 12.58
C ASN A 107 13.67 13.46 11.44
N LYS A 108 12.73 13.62 10.51
CA LYS A 108 12.64 14.71 9.51
C LYS A 108 13.92 14.98 8.74
N PRO A 109 14.43 14.04 7.96
CA PRO A 109 15.61 14.29 7.14
C PRO A 109 15.36 15.39 6.09
N THR A 110 16.41 16.11 5.71
CA THR A 110 16.39 17.02 4.55
C THR A 110 16.29 16.24 3.24
N GLN A 111 16.08 16.93 2.10
CA GLN A 111 16.12 16.29 0.78
C GLN A 111 17.45 15.56 0.54
N ALA A 112 18.58 16.17 0.93
CA ALA A 112 19.89 15.52 0.86
C ALA A 112 19.98 14.26 1.74
N GLY A 113 19.40 14.30 2.94
CA GLY A 113 19.31 13.14 3.83
C GLY A 113 18.47 12.02 3.25
N MET A 114 17.35 12.34 2.58
CA MET A 114 16.54 11.36 1.86
C MET A 114 17.30 10.75 0.68
N ILE A 115 18.03 11.54 -0.09
CA ILE A 115 18.90 11.03 -1.17
C ILE A 115 19.92 10.03 -0.60
N ALA A 116 20.62 10.39 0.46
CA ALA A 116 21.60 9.51 1.09
C ALA A 116 20.98 8.22 1.61
N HIS A 117 19.80 8.31 2.28
CA HIS A 117 19.06 7.16 2.80
C HIS A 117 18.68 6.18 1.68
N PHE A 118 17.99 6.67 0.63
CA PHE A 118 17.55 5.81 -0.48
C PHE A 118 18.71 5.27 -1.31
N THR A 119 19.81 6.02 -1.43
CA THR A 119 21.05 5.54 -2.07
C THR A 119 21.63 4.36 -1.29
N ALA A 120 21.74 4.46 0.04
CA ALA A 120 22.23 3.35 0.87
C ALA A 120 21.33 2.10 0.76
N LEU A 121 20.01 2.27 0.71
CA LEU A 121 19.08 1.16 0.49
C LEU A 121 19.20 0.56 -0.91
N HIS A 122 19.39 1.40 -1.92
CA HIS A 122 19.64 0.95 -3.28
C HIS A 122 20.94 0.12 -3.35
N ASP A 123 22.01 0.58 -2.71
CA ASP A 123 23.33 -0.06 -2.83
C ASP A 123 23.45 -1.38 -2.05
N CYS A 124 22.60 -1.60 -1.05
CA CYS A 124 22.68 -2.79 -0.19
C CYS A 124 22.00 -4.05 -0.77
N CYS A 125 21.25 -3.94 -1.88
CA CYS A 125 20.48 -5.05 -2.45
C CYS A 125 20.35 -4.95 -3.98
N THR A 126 19.78 -5.97 -4.61
CA THR A 126 19.40 -5.96 -6.04
C THR A 126 17.89 -5.84 -6.24
N LEU A 127 17.11 -5.77 -5.16
CA LEU A 127 15.66 -5.71 -5.21
C LEU A 127 15.20 -4.34 -5.74
N PRO A 128 14.23 -4.29 -6.68
CA PRO A 128 13.59 -3.04 -7.08
C PRO A 128 12.93 -2.31 -5.89
N ILE A 129 13.02 -1.00 -5.87
CA ILE A 129 12.50 -0.15 -4.80
C ILE A 129 11.43 0.79 -5.34
N ILE A 130 10.29 0.83 -4.65
CA ILE A 130 9.24 1.82 -4.82
C ILE A 130 9.28 2.76 -3.62
N ILE A 131 9.51 4.03 -3.87
CA ILE A 131 9.47 5.09 -2.84
C ILE A 131 8.03 5.23 -2.35
N TYR A 132 7.82 5.37 -1.05
CA TYR A 132 6.52 5.71 -0.49
C TYR A 132 6.56 7.11 0.13
N ASN A 133 5.95 8.07 -0.56
CA ASN A 133 5.87 9.45 -0.12
C ASN A 133 4.48 9.74 0.50
N ILE A 134 4.45 9.95 1.81
CA ILE A 134 3.24 10.19 2.60
C ILE A 134 3.45 11.30 3.64
N PRO A 135 3.51 12.56 3.22
CA PRO A 135 3.80 13.69 4.13
C PRO A 135 2.79 13.85 5.27
N GLY A 136 1.55 13.42 5.09
CA GLY A 136 0.54 13.41 6.16
C GLY A 136 0.90 12.53 7.36
N ARG A 137 1.82 11.56 7.19
CA ARG A 137 2.30 10.68 8.27
C ARG A 137 3.78 10.88 8.58
N SER A 138 4.62 11.03 7.55
CA SER A 138 6.07 11.17 7.72
C SER A 138 6.51 12.60 8.04
N VAL A 139 5.65 13.58 7.83
CA VAL A 139 5.90 15.02 7.92
C VAL A 139 6.82 15.54 6.81
N VAL A 140 7.79 14.73 6.35
CA VAL A 140 8.65 15.08 5.22
C VAL A 140 7.95 14.79 3.89
N ASP A 141 8.10 15.68 2.92
CA ASP A 141 7.62 15.52 1.55
C ASP A 141 8.83 15.48 0.61
N MET A 142 9.02 14.36 -0.10
CA MET A 142 10.06 14.24 -1.10
C MET A 142 9.68 15.04 -2.35
N SER A 143 10.51 16.02 -2.73
CA SER A 143 10.21 16.83 -3.92
C SER A 143 10.34 16.00 -5.21
N PRO A 144 9.66 16.41 -6.31
CA PRO A 144 9.83 15.78 -7.62
C PRO A 144 11.29 15.81 -8.11
N GLU A 145 12.07 16.85 -7.79
CA GLU A 145 13.49 16.98 -8.17
C GLU A 145 14.36 15.97 -7.41
N THR A 146 14.09 15.78 -6.12
CA THR A 146 14.74 14.76 -5.30
C THR A 146 14.43 13.37 -5.83
N MET A 147 13.17 13.13 -6.18
CA MET A 147 12.71 11.88 -6.77
C MET A 147 13.38 11.63 -8.12
N GLY A 148 13.50 12.67 -8.97
CA GLY A 148 14.22 12.61 -10.24
C GLY A 148 15.72 12.32 -10.08
N THR A 149 16.33 12.78 -8.98
CA THR A 149 17.73 12.42 -8.66
C THR A 149 17.84 10.93 -8.32
N LEU A 150 16.91 10.41 -7.51
CA LEU A 150 16.87 9.00 -7.13
C LEU A 150 16.47 8.07 -8.28
N ALA A 151 15.59 8.51 -9.19
CA ALA A 151 15.18 7.74 -10.36
C ALA A 151 16.33 7.44 -11.35
N LYS A 152 17.49 8.10 -11.22
CA LYS A 152 18.71 7.76 -11.96
C LYS A 152 19.38 6.48 -11.44
N LEU A 153 19.02 6.04 -10.24
CA LEU A 153 19.49 4.79 -9.67
C LEU A 153 18.63 3.63 -10.21
N PRO A 154 19.20 2.63 -10.89
CA PRO A 154 18.45 1.68 -11.72
C PRO A 154 17.43 0.81 -10.95
N ARG A 155 17.56 0.70 -9.63
CA ARG A 155 16.61 -0.06 -8.81
C ARG A 155 15.52 0.80 -8.15
N ILE A 156 15.62 2.13 -8.25
CA ILE A 156 14.51 3.02 -7.85
C ILE A 156 13.55 3.11 -9.04
N ILE A 157 12.52 2.28 -9.02
CA ILE A 157 11.66 2.05 -10.20
C ILE A 157 10.34 2.82 -10.18
N GLY A 158 9.97 3.42 -9.06
CA GLY A 158 8.68 4.10 -8.97
C GLY A 158 8.39 4.72 -7.61
N VAL A 159 7.18 5.24 -7.51
CA VAL A 159 6.63 5.86 -6.30
C VAL A 159 5.22 5.37 -6.02
N LYS A 160 4.90 5.15 -4.73
CA LYS A 160 3.55 5.25 -4.17
C LYS A 160 3.40 6.67 -3.65
N ASP A 161 2.57 7.48 -4.32
CA ASP A 161 2.30 8.85 -3.91
C ASP A 161 0.99 8.92 -3.11
N ALA A 162 1.10 9.29 -1.85
CA ALA A 162 -0.02 9.50 -0.93
C ALA A 162 -0.07 10.97 -0.44
N THR A 163 0.19 11.90 -1.34
CA THR A 163 0.08 13.34 -1.07
C THR A 163 -1.33 13.88 -1.32
N GLY A 164 -2.16 13.15 -2.06
CA GLY A 164 -3.47 13.62 -2.55
C GLY A 164 -3.38 14.67 -3.67
N LYS A 165 -2.16 15.06 -4.10
CA LYS A 165 -1.91 16.10 -5.10
C LYS A 165 -1.72 15.44 -6.48
N ILE A 166 -2.77 15.34 -7.25
CA ILE A 166 -2.76 14.62 -8.53
C ILE A 166 -1.86 15.27 -9.59
N GLU A 167 -1.62 16.58 -9.52
CA GLU A 167 -0.69 17.31 -10.40
C GLU A 167 0.75 16.80 -10.28
N ARG A 168 1.11 16.19 -9.16
CA ARG A 168 2.46 15.62 -8.95
C ARG A 168 2.79 14.51 -9.94
N VAL A 169 1.80 13.79 -10.44
CA VAL A 169 2.04 12.73 -11.45
C VAL A 169 2.74 13.30 -12.68
N SER A 170 2.31 14.48 -13.16
CA SER A 170 2.96 15.15 -14.29
C SER A 170 4.34 15.71 -13.94
N MET A 171 4.49 16.28 -12.73
CA MET A 171 5.79 16.80 -12.24
C MET A 171 6.81 15.66 -12.08
N GLN A 172 6.40 14.55 -11.50
CA GLN A 172 7.24 13.36 -11.30
C GLN A 172 7.63 12.73 -12.65
N ARG A 173 6.71 12.65 -13.61
CA ARG A 173 7.02 12.16 -14.96
C ARG A 173 8.06 13.05 -15.66
N ALA A 174 7.97 14.36 -15.49
CA ALA A 174 8.96 15.30 -16.04
C ALA A 174 10.35 15.14 -15.40
N SER A 175 10.41 14.85 -14.09
CA SER A 175 11.67 14.73 -13.35
C SER A 175 12.30 13.34 -13.44
N CYS A 176 11.45 12.27 -13.44
CA CYS A 176 11.89 10.87 -13.34
C CYS A 176 11.89 10.13 -14.68
N GLY A 177 11.24 10.68 -15.70
CA GLY A 177 11.04 10.02 -16.99
C GLY A 177 9.73 9.25 -17.12
N PRO A 178 9.37 8.84 -18.36
CA PRO A 178 8.07 8.24 -18.67
C PRO A 178 7.91 6.81 -18.12
N ASP A 179 9.00 6.09 -17.90
CA ASP A 179 8.98 4.69 -17.42
C ASP A 179 8.92 4.56 -15.91
N PHE A 180 9.00 5.69 -15.17
CA PHE A 180 8.91 5.69 -13.72
C PHE A 180 7.51 5.31 -13.26
N ILE A 181 7.38 4.21 -12.52
CA ILE A 181 6.09 3.66 -12.06
C ILE A 181 5.46 4.61 -11.05
N GLN A 182 4.26 5.08 -11.32
CA GLN A 182 3.52 5.96 -10.41
C GLN A 182 2.24 5.28 -9.95
N LEU A 183 2.16 4.97 -8.67
CA LEU A 183 1.02 4.32 -8.02
C LEU A 183 0.38 5.31 -7.03
N SER A 184 -0.95 5.45 -7.09
CA SER A 184 -1.68 6.20 -6.08
C SER A 184 -1.58 5.49 -4.71
N GLY A 185 -1.38 6.28 -3.66
CA GLY A 185 -1.52 5.83 -2.28
C GLY A 185 -2.86 6.21 -1.65
N GLU A 186 -3.75 6.84 -2.44
CA GLU A 186 -5.03 7.39 -2.01
C GLU A 186 -6.16 6.83 -2.88
N ASP A 187 -7.03 6.01 -2.29
CA ASP A 187 -8.15 5.38 -2.99
C ASP A 187 -9.10 6.43 -3.60
N ALA A 188 -9.47 7.45 -2.83
CA ALA A 188 -10.45 8.46 -3.22
C ALA A 188 -10.03 9.31 -4.43
N THR A 189 -8.74 9.50 -4.66
CA THR A 189 -8.20 10.31 -5.77
C THR A 189 -7.59 9.49 -6.91
N ALA A 190 -7.65 8.16 -6.82
CA ALA A 190 -6.99 7.26 -7.76
C ALA A 190 -7.47 7.42 -9.21
N LEU A 191 -8.75 7.77 -9.44
CA LEU A 191 -9.28 8.05 -10.78
C LEU A 191 -8.53 9.23 -11.44
N GLY A 192 -8.44 10.36 -10.75
CA GLY A 192 -7.72 11.55 -11.23
C GLY A 192 -6.22 11.29 -11.36
N PHE A 193 -5.63 10.55 -10.42
CA PHE A 193 -4.22 10.16 -10.47
C PHE A 193 -3.89 9.33 -11.71
N ASN A 194 -4.72 8.34 -12.04
CA ASN A 194 -4.54 7.50 -13.24
C ASN A 194 -4.81 8.28 -14.53
N ALA A 195 -5.76 9.23 -14.52
CA ALA A 195 -5.99 10.12 -15.66
C ALA A 195 -4.78 11.02 -15.99
N HIS A 196 -3.94 11.35 -14.99
CA HIS A 196 -2.66 12.05 -15.19
C HIS A 196 -1.52 11.12 -15.64
N GLY A 197 -1.76 9.81 -15.76
CA GLY A 197 -0.78 8.83 -16.22
C GLY A 197 -0.22 7.94 -15.10
N GLY A 198 -0.87 7.90 -13.94
CA GLY A 198 -0.64 6.84 -12.95
C GLY A 198 -1.08 5.47 -13.48
N VAL A 199 -0.50 4.42 -12.93
CA VAL A 199 -0.71 3.05 -13.46
C VAL A 199 -1.38 2.10 -12.47
N GLY A 200 -1.90 2.63 -11.35
CA GLY A 200 -2.55 1.79 -10.34
C GLY A 200 -2.64 2.45 -8.98
N CYS A 201 -3.11 1.68 -8.00
CA CYS A 201 -3.25 2.12 -6.62
C CYS A 201 -2.76 1.03 -5.65
N ILE A 202 -1.93 1.42 -4.68
CA ILE A 202 -1.67 0.62 -3.48
C ILE A 202 -2.75 1.01 -2.46
N SER A 203 -3.81 0.24 -2.44
CA SER A 203 -5.13 0.54 -1.88
C SER A 203 -5.32 -0.01 -0.46
N VAL A 204 -6.04 0.73 0.38
CA VAL A 204 -6.58 0.23 1.65
C VAL A 204 -7.96 -0.40 1.43
N THR A 205 -8.81 0.23 0.63
CA THR A 205 -10.16 -0.26 0.32
C THR A 205 -10.15 -1.63 -0.35
N ALA A 206 -9.12 -1.93 -1.14
CA ALA A 206 -8.97 -3.25 -1.77
C ALA A 206 -8.87 -4.41 -0.76
N ASN A 207 -8.56 -4.17 0.51
CA ASN A 207 -8.68 -5.22 1.54
C ASN A 207 -10.12 -5.69 1.69
N VAL A 208 -11.11 -4.80 1.53
CA VAL A 208 -12.54 -5.06 1.78
C VAL A 208 -13.30 -5.33 0.47
N ALA A 209 -12.94 -4.63 -0.60
CA ALA A 209 -13.63 -4.68 -1.90
C ALA A 209 -12.66 -5.00 -3.06
N PRO A 210 -11.92 -6.13 -3.00
CA PRO A 210 -10.84 -6.37 -3.97
C PRO A 210 -11.32 -6.43 -5.42
N ARG A 211 -12.44 -7.09 -5.70
CA ARG A 211 -12.98 -7.19 -7.06
C ARG A 211 -13.37 -5.83 -7.63
N LEU A 212 -14.10 -5.02 -6.88
CA LEU A 212 -14.49 -3.69 -7.35
C LEU A 212 -13.26 -2.79 -7.58
N CYS A 213 -12.27 -2.84 -6.70
CA CYS A 213 -11.01 -2.11 -6.87
C CYS A 213 -10.21 -2.64 -8.08
N ALA A 214 -10.20 -3.95 -8.33
CA ALA A 214 -9.54 -4.53 -9.49
C ALA A 214 -10.21 -4.11 -10.81
N GLU A 215 -11.53 -4.18 -10.87
CA GLU A 215 -12.31 -3.75 -12.04
C GLU A 215 -12.19 -2.25 -12.30
N PHE A 216 -12.20 -1.42 -11.24
CA PHE A 216 -11.92 0.01 -11.33
C PHE A 216 -10.54 0.29 -11.95
N GLN A 217 -9.50 -0.35 -11.45
CA GLN A 217 -8.15 -0.17 -11.96
C GLN A 217 -8.00 -0.71 -13.39
N ALA A 218 -8.66 -1.81 -13.73
CA ALA A 218 -8.68 -2.34 -15.09
C ALA A 218 -9.33 -1.37 -16.07
N ALA A 219 -10.44 -0.73 -15.68
CA ALA A 219 -11.12 0.28 -16.51
C ALA A 219 -10.21 1.50 -16.77
N THR A 220 -9.53 2.02 -15.73
CA THR A 220 -8.58 3.14 -15.91
C THR A 220 -7.42 2.78 -16.83
N LEU A 221 -6.85 1.58 -16.69
CA LEU A 221 -5.73 1.10 -17.51
C LEU A 221 -6.14 0.85 -18.99
N ALA A 222 -7.42 0.56 -19.21
CA ALA A 222 -8.00 0.45 -20.56
C ALA A 222 -8.37 1.81 -21.16
N GLY A 223 -8.28 2.90 -20.41
CA GLY A 223 -8.72 4.24 -20.83
C GLY A 223 -10.25 4.43 -20.79
N ASP A 224 -10.99 3.48 -20.22
CA ASP A 224 -12.45 3.57 -20.04
C ASP A 224 -12.79 4.34 -18.76
N TYR A 225 -12.61 5.64 -18.82
CA TYR A 225 -12.88 6.54 -17.70
C TYR A 225 -14.37 6.69 -17.37
N ALA A 226 -15.25 6.46 -18.34
CA ALA A 226 -16.68 6.44 -18.08
C ALA A 226 -17.04 5.27 -17.15
N LYS A 227 -16.55 4.09 -17.46
CA LYS A 227 -16.71 2.90 -16.60
C LYS A 227 -15.99 3.03 -15.26
N ALA A 228 -14.80 3.59 -15.27
CA ALA A 228 -14.04 3.84 -14.04
C ALA A 228 -14.79 4.80 -13.09
N LEU A 229 -15.49 5.81 -13.62
CA LEU A 229 -16.30 6.75 -12.82
C LEU A 229 -17.46 6.03 -12.10
N GLU A 230 -18.12 5.06 -12.73
CA GLU A 230 -19.17 4.27 -12.09
C GLU A 230 -18.63 3.51 -10.84
N TYR A 231 -17.44 2.93 -10.94
CA TYR A 231 -16.77 2.29 -9.81
C TYR A 231 -16.33 3.30 -8.74
N GLN A 232 -15.79 4.45 -9.17
CA GLN A 232 -15.37 5.52 -8.27
C GLN A 232 -16.55 5.99 -7.39
N ASP A 233 -17.70 6.29 -8.00
CA ASP A 233 -18.89 6.77 -7.30
C ASP A 233 -19.45 5.67 -6.37
N ARG A 234 -19.43 4.42 -6.80
CA ARG A 234 -19.85 3.28 -5.99
C ARG A 234 -18.95 3.03 -4.78
N LEU A 235 -17.64 3.23 -4.93
CA LEU A 235 -16.64 2.99 -3.88
C LEU A 235 -16.40 4.20 -2.98
N MET A 236 -16.72 5.42 -3.41
CA MET A 236 -16.39 6.65 -2.69
C MET A 236 -16.88 6.66 -1.24
N PRO A 237 -18.13 6.27 -0.92
CA PRO A 237 -18.57 6.22 0.47
C PRO A 237 -17.72 5.27 1.34
N LEU A 238 -17.21 4.18 0.75
CA LEU A 238 -16.35 3.23 1.45
C LEU A 238 -14.93 3.77 1.63
N HIS A 239 -14.39 4.45 0.62
CA HIS A 239 -13.10 5.14 0.73
C HIS A 239 -13.09 6.13 1.89
N GLU A 240 -14.13 6.95 2.01
CA GLU A 240 -14.26 7.92 3.10
C GLU A 240 -14.48 7.24 4.46
N ALA A 241 -15.40 6.27 4.52
CA ALA A 241 -15.78 5.65 5.79
C ALA A 241 -14.62 4.89 6.45
N ILE A 242 -13.77 4.24 5.66
CA ILE A 242 -12.57 3.51 6.15
C ILE A 242 -11.60 4.46 6.86
N PHE A 243 -11.51 5.72 6.44
CA PHE A 243 -10.53 6.68 6.95
C PHE A 243 -11.09 7.70 7.96
N ILE A 244 -12.33 7.55 8.45
CA ILE A 244 -12.87 8.38 9.54
C ILE A 244 -11.99 8.25 10.80
N GLU A 245 -11.53 7.05 11.09
CA GLU A 245 -10.53 6.70 12.10
C GLU A 245 -9.33 6.05 11.38
N PRO A 246 -8.29 5.52 12.06
CA PRO A 246 -7.17 4.89 11.38
C PRO A 246 -7.60 3.82 10.39
N GLY A 247 -7.30 4.02 9.09
CA GLY A 247 -7.88 3.24 8.00
C GLY A 247 -7.63 1.72 8.07
N LEU A 248 -6.56 1.29 8.75
CA LEU A 248 -6.32 -0.14 8.95
C LEU A 248 -7.37 -0.78 9.88
N ALA A 249 -7.82 -0.07 10.92
CA ALA A 249 -8.90 -0.53 11.78
C ALA A 249 -10.23 -0.57 11.00
N GLY A 250 -10.46 0.44 10.12
CA GLY A 250 -11.59 0.45 9.19
C GLY A 250 -11.61 -0.75 8.26
N ALA A 251 -10.46 -1.08 7.66
CA ALA A 251 -10.34 -2.24 6.78
C ALA A 251 -10.55 -3.57 7.52
N LYS A 252 -9.99 -3.73 8.72
CA LYS A 252 -10.21 -4.94 9.54
C LYS A 252 -11.67 -5.09 9.96
N TYR A 253 -12.33 -4.00 10.35
CA TYR A 253 -13.76 -4.05 10.65
C TYR A 253 -14.58 -4.44 9.41
N GLY A 254 -14.30 -3.87 8.24
CA GLY A 254 -14.95 -4.28 7.00
C GLY A 254 -14.76 -5.76 6.68
N LEU A 255 -13.55 -6.27 6.86
CA LEU A 255 -13.24 -7.71 6.72
C LEU A 255 -13.97 -8.57 7.75
N SER A 256 -14.17 -8.09 8.98
CA SER A 256 -14.91 -8.82 10.00
C SER A 256 -16.39 -8.96 9.64
N LEU A 257 -17.00 -7.96 9.03
CA LEU A 257 -18.36 -8.03 8.49
C LEU A 257 -18.51 -9.07 7.36
N LEU A 258 -17.43 -9.30 6.62
CA LEU A 258 -17.35 -10.35 5.59
C LEU A 258 -16.96 -11.72 6.15
N GLY A 259 -16.76 -11.84 7.47
CA GLY A 259 -16.32 -13.09 8.12
C GLY A 259 -14.91 -13.54 7.73
N ARG A 260 -14.04 -12.60 7.29
CA ARG A 260 -12.72 -12.93 6.75
C ARG A 260 -11.56 -12.71 7.71
N CYS A 261 -11.70 -11.86 8.71
CA CYS A 261 -10.76 -11.77 9.83
C CYS A 261 -11.43 -11.15 11.06
N THR A 262 -10.76 -11.14 12.19
CA THR A 262 -11.19 -10.38 13.37
C THR A 262 -10.92 -8.88 13.16
N GLU A 263 -11.59 -8.02 13.93
CA GLU A 263 -11.28 -6.57 13.94
C GLU A 263 -10.11 -6.22 14.88
N GLU A 264 -9.40 -7.23 15.40
CA GLU A 264 -8.32 -7.05 16.38
C GLU A 264 -7.17 -6.21 15.80
N VAL A 265 -6.81 -5.16 16.53
CA VAL A 265 -5.66 -4.28 16.26
C VAL A 265 -4.77 -4.21 17.49
N ARG A 266 -3.50 -3.87 17.31
CA ARG A 266 -2.55 -3.70 18.41
C ARG A 266 -2.44 -2.24 18.85
N LEU A 267 -2.30 -2.02 20.17
CA LEU A 267 -2.01 -0.68 20.68
C LEU A 267 -0.80 -0.05 19.95
N PRO A 268 -0.79 1.25 19.70
CA PRO A 268 -1.72 2.27 20.25
C PRO A 268 -3.06 2.39 19.54
N LEU A 269 -3.34 1.58 18.50
CA LEU A 269 -4.65 1.57 17.87
C LEU A 269 -5.63 0.76 18.70
N VAL A 270 -6.90 1.15 18.60
CA VAL A 270 -8.02 0.54 19.32
C VAL A 270 -9.15 0.21 18.33
N THR A 271 -10.13 -0.55 18.77
CA THR A 271 -11.35 -0.81 17.99
C THR A 271 -12.08 0.49 17.69
N LEU A 272 -12.74 0.53 16.53
CA LEU A 272 -13.49 1.70 16.07
C LEU A 272 -14.67 2.02 16.99
N THR A 273 -15.05 3.29 16.99
CA THR A 273 -16.31 3.74 17.61
C THR A 273 -17.54 3.15 16.88
N ASP A 274 -18.65 2.98 17.59
CA ASP A 274 -19.90 2.48 17.01
C ASP A 274 -20.39 3.35 15.85
N GLY A 275 -20.18 4.67 15.93
CA GLY A 275 -20.52 5.61 14.86
C GLY A 275 -19.74 5.33 13.57
N THR A 276 -18.45 5.10 13.66
CA THR A 276 -17.60 4.74 12.52
C THR A 276 -17.96 3.36 11.98
N LYS A 277 -18.21 2.38 12.85
CA LYS A 277 -18.67 1.05 12.45
C LYS A 277 -19.98 1.10 11.65
N ALA A 278 -20.94 1.91 12.09
CA ALA A 278 -22.21 2.10 11.38
C ALA A 278 -22.00 2.71 9.98
N ARG A 279 -21.08 3.71 9.86
CA ARG A 279 -20.75 4.36 8.59
C ARG A 279 -20.09 3.37 7.61
N ILE A 280 -19.13 2.57 8.06
CA ILE A 280 -18.48 1.54 7.22
C ILE A 280 -19.51 0.50 6.76
N LYS A 281 -20.36 0.01 7.66
CA LYS A 281 -21.41 -0.95 7.30
C LYS A 281 -22.36 -0.39 6.23
N ALA A 282 -22.84 0.84 6.39
CA ALA A 282 -23.71 1.50 5.40
C ALA A 282 -22.98 1.68 4.05
N ALA A 283 -21.72 2.05 4.05
CA ALA A 283 -20.92 2.19 2.84
C ALA A 283 -20.70 0.85 2.13
N MET A 284 -20.48 -0.24 2.88
CA MET A 284 -20.40 -1.60 2.31
C MET A 284 -21.72 -2.06 1.69
N GLN A 285 -22.86 -1.73 2.31
CA GLN A 285 -24.20 -1.98 1.74
C GLN A 285 -24.39 -1.18 0.43
N HIS A 286 -24.03 0.10 0.43
CA HIS A 286 -24.07 0.93 -0.78
C HIS A 286 -23.22 0.35 -1.92
N ALA A 287 -22.04 -0.15 -1.59
CA ALA A 287 -21.15 -0.80 -2.56
C ALA A 287 -21.63 -2.20 -2.99
N GLY A 288 -22.66 -2.77 -2.34
CA GLY A 288 -23.20 -4.12 -2.61
C GLY A 288 -22.23 -5.23 -2.19
N LEU A 289 -21.53 -5.05 -1.07
CA LEU A 289 -20.59 -6.03 -0.51
C LEU A 289 -21.26 -6.91 0.56
N ILE A 290 -22.31 -6.39 1.21
CA ILE A 290 -23.12 -7.07 2.23
C ILE A 290 -24.59 -6.70 2.05
#